data_2d8cf99298f948890ba8ac628aa712b0
#
_entry.id   2d8cf99298f948890ba8ac628aa712b0
#
_cell.length_a   1.000
_cell.length_b   1.000
_cell.length_c   1.000
_cell.angle_alpha   90.00
_cell.angle_beta   90.00
_cell.angle_gamma   90.00
#
_symmetry.space_group_name_H-M   'P 1'
#
loop_
_entity.id
_entity.type
_entity.pdbx_description
1 polymer ?
#
loop_
_entity_poly.entity_id
_entity_poly.type
_entity_poly.pdbx_seq_one_letter_code
_entity_poly.pdbx_strand_id
1 'polypeptide(L)'
;ITRQLFTGERHVVSAGDTRDLVVVWATLDKSVGRAAIKSFVVEKGTPGFELVRLEKKLGIKSSDTAAFVLKDCRVPAENLLGDATVNVEKGFAGVMQTFDNTRPLVACFALGVARASLERTRELLDDAINYDYSKPVDNASAAEAELYRMEAEWESAYWLAMKAAWMADNKQSNSVEASISKATAGRVGHYLTLTCVELAGSVASTWDARLEQGARDAPLRDILHTHPPNHQ
;
A
#
# COMPACT_ATOMS: atom_id res chain seq x y z
N ILE A 1 29.45 -23.05 8.60
CA ILE A 1 28.22 -22.24 8.47
C ILE A 1 28.55 -21.10 7.53
N THR A 2 27.98 -21.15 6.33
CA THR A 2 28.17 -20.07 5.35
C THR A 2 27.28 -18.88 5.78
N ARG A 3 27.84 -17.68 5.83
CA ARG A 3 27.13 -16.44 6.15
C ARG A 3 27.14 -15.54 4.94
N GLN A 4 26.04 -14.85 4.70
CA GLN A 4 25.94 -13.81 3.68
C GLN A 4 26.26 -12.44 4.30
N LEU A 5 27.09 -11.66 3.62
CA LEU A 5 27.47 -10.30 4.05
C LEU A 5 26.67 -9.26 3.29
N PHE A 6 25.93 -8.44 4.01
CA PHE A 6 25.12 -7.37 3.41
C PHE A 6 25.62 -5.99 3.81
N THR A 7 25.74 -5.12 2.82
CA THR A 7 25.99 -3.70 3.01
C THR A 7 25.05 -2.91 2.11
N GLY A 8 24.31 -1.97 2.67
CA GLY A 8 23.35 -1.14 1.94
C GLY A 8 22.43 -0.36 2.86
N GLU A 9 21.69 0.57 2.27
CA GLU A 9 20.68 1.36 2.97
C GLU A 9 19.30 0.94 2.53
N ARG A 10 18.34 0.98 3.45
CA ARG A 10 16.91 0.77 3.20
C ARG A 10 16.13 1.90 3.85
N HIS A 11 15.34 2.59 3.03
CA HIS A 11 14.44 3.63 3.48
C HIS A 11 13.00 3.13 3.38
N VAL A 12 12.15 3.62 4.29
CA VAL A 12 10.70 3.42 4.25
C VAL A 12 10.29 1.95 4.39
N VAL A 13 10.62 1.35 5.53
CA VAL A 13 10.14 0.02 5.92
C VAL A 13 9.07 0.17 7.00
N SER A 14 7.85 -0.31 6.73
CA SER A 14 6.73 -0.25 7.67
C SER A 14 6.97 -1.14 8.89
N ALA A 15 6.55 -0.66 10.08
CA ALA A 15 6.68 -1.32 11.37
C ALA A 15 8.12 -1.72 11.72
N GLY A 16 9.07 -0.83 11.41
CA GLY A 16 10.49 -1.15 11.46
C GLY A 16 11.06 -1.23 12.86
N ASP A 17 10.58 -0.47 13.83
CA ASP A 17 11.07 -0.52 15.21
C ASP A 17 10.35 -1.57 16.05
N THR A 18 9.08 -1.83 15.77
CA THR A 18 8.23 -2.75 16.52
C THR A 18 8.37 -4.22 16.10
N ARG A 19 9.11 -4.53 15.03
CA ARG A 19 9.25 -5.89 14.49
C ARG A 19 10.54 -6.54 14.94
N ASP A 20 10.44 -7.84 15.26
CA ASP A 20 11.60 -8.68 15.60
C ASP A 20 12.37 -9.15 14.37
N LEU A 21 11.72 -9.15 13.21
CA LEU A 21 12.25 -9.65 11.95
C LEU A 21 11.96 -8.67 10.81
N VAL A 22 12.91 -8.56 9.89
CA VAL A 22 12.75 -7.80 8.63
C VAL A 22 13.15 -8.68 7.46
N VAL A 23 12.33 -8.70 6.40
CA VAL A 23 12.69 -9.34 5.14
C VAL A 23 13.45 -8.35 4.26
N VAL A 24 14.67 -8.68 3.92
CA VAL A 24 15.54 -7.86 3.08
C VAL A 24 15.77 -8.56 1.75
N TRP A 25 15.57 -7.83 0.66
CA TRP A 25 15.97 -8.30 -0.67
C TRP A 25 17.39 -7.85 -0.95
N ALA A 26 18.26 -8.81 -1.20
CA ALA A 26 19.65 -8.58 -1.52
C ALA A 26 20.12 -9.47 -2.67
N THR A 27 21.12 -9.01 -3.40
CA THR A 27 21.70 -9.82 -4.49
C THR A 27 22.78 -10.75 -3.97
N LEU A 28 22.76 -11.99 -4.41
CA LEU A 28 23.84 -12.96 -4.17
C LEU A 28 25.03 -12.72 -5.11
N ASP A 29 24.77 -12.15 -6.29
CA ASP A 29 25.78 -11.88 -7.30
C ASP A 29 25.42 -10.62 -8.10
N LYS A 30 26.23 -9.58 -7.99
CA LYS A 30 26.03 -8.32 -8.70
C LYS A 30 26.20 -8.45 -10.21
N SER A 31 27.00 -9.43 -10.68
CA SER A 31 27.31 -9.62 -12.10
C SER A 31 26.11 -10.10 -12.93
N VAL A 32 25.18 -10.83 -12.29
CA VAL A 32 23.94 -11.34 -12.93
C VAL A 32 22.71 -10.44 -12.72
N GLY A 33 22.89 -9.27 -12.12
CA GLY A 33 21.85 -8.27 -11.98
C GLY A 33 20.66 -8.75 -11.13
N ARG A 34 19.43 -8.49 -11.63
CA ARG A 34 18.19 -8.81 -10.89
C ARG A 34 17.95 -10.30 -10.67
N ALA A 35 18.53 -11.16 -11.48
CA ALA A 35 18.33 -12.62 -11.36
C ALA A 35 18.88 -13.21 -10.06
N ALA A 36 19.87 -12.58 -9.47
CA ALA A 36 20.47 -13.01 -8.21
C ALA A 36 19.81 -12.40 -6.96
N ILE A 37 18.75 -11.61 -7.09
CA ILE A 37 18.05 -11.04 -5.94
C ILE A 37 17.25 -12.13 -5.23
N LYS A 38 17.49 -12.26 -3.95
CA LYS A 38 16.84 -13.20 -3.05
C LYS A 38 16.34 -12.50 -1.79
N SER A 39 15.43 -13.13 -1.09
CA SER A 39 14.86 -12.65 0.17
C SER A 39 15.57 -13.28 1.35
N PHE A 40 15.91 -12.48 2.34
CA PHE A 40 16.57 -12.92 3.58
C PHE A 40 15.81 -12.40 4.79
N VAL A 41 15.69 -13.22 5.81
CA VAL A 41 15.18 -12.80 7.12
C VAL A 41 16.35 -12.28 7.94
N VAL A 42 16.24 -11.03 8.41
CA VAL A 42 17.21 -10.41 9.30
C VAL A 42 16.54 -10.13 10.63
N GLU A 43 17.11 -10.65 11.70
CA GLU A 43 16.61 -10.45 13.06
C GLU A 43 17.02 -9.11 13.62
N LYS A 44 16.14 -8.50 14.42
CA LYS A 44 16.46 -7.29 15.19
C LYS A 44 17.63 -7.59 16.12
N GLY A 45 18.60 -6.69 16.16
CA GLY A 45 19.83 -6.88 16.96
C GLY A 45 20.93 -7.67 16.25
N THR A 46 20.74 -8.11 15.01
CA THR A 46 21.85 -8.66 14.21
C THR A 46 22.95 -7.62 14.08
N PRO A 47 24.23 -7.97 14.41
CA PRO A 47 25.34 -7.02 14.28
C PRO A 47 25.44 -6.45 12.87
N GLY A 48 25.54 -5.12 12.77
CA GLY A 48 25.55 -4.40 11.49
C GLY A 48 24.16 -4.08 10.92
N PHE A 49 23.08 -4.44 11.59
CA PHE A 49 21.73 -4.00 11.28
C PHE A 49 21.33 -2.87 12.24
N GLU A 50 21.30 -1.64 11.74
CA GLU A 50 21.12 -0.44 12.54
C GLU A 50 19.87 0.34 12.12
N LEU A 51 19.01 0.67 13.09
CA LEU A 51 17.90 1.61 12.92
C LEU A 51 18.50 3.03 12.85
N VAL A 52 18.27 3.73 11.74
CA VAL A 52 18.76 5.10 11.56
C VAL A 52 17.78 6.11 12.14
N ARG A 53 16.50 5.98 11.79
CA ARG A 53 15.44 6.87 12.27
C ARG A 53 14.04 6.29 12.00
N LEU A 54 13.08 6.81 12.76
CA LEU A 54 11.66 6.67 12.47
C LEU A 54 11.19 7.86 11.61
N GLU A 55 10.45 7.58 10.55
CA GLU A 55 9.96 8.61 9.63
C GLU A 55 8.72 9.29 10.18
N LYS A 56 8.69 10.63 10.13
CA LYS A 56 7.50 11.43 10.44
C LYS A 56 6.60 11.49 9.21
N LYS A 57 5.44 10.85 9.29
CA LYS A 57 4.51 10.73 8.15
C LYS A 57 3.32 11.66 8.28
N LEU A 58 2.70 11.96 7.12
CA LEU A 58 1.46 12.72 7.04
C LEU A 58 0.29 11.96 7.70
N GLY A 59 0.12 10.69 7.35
CA GLY A 59 -0.92 9.79 7.83
C GLY A 59 -0.37 8.44 8.26
N ILE A 60 -1.27 7.49 8.56
CA ILE A 60 -0.97 6.14 9.05
C ILE A 60 0.06 6.20 10.21
N LYS A 61 -0.17 7.15 11.13
CA LYS A 61 0.79 7.46 12.20
C LYS A 61 0.89 6.37 13.25
N SER A 62 -0.14 5.53 13.38
CA SER A 62 -0.17 4.38 14.29
C SER A 62 0.73 3.21 13.84
N SER A 63 1.15 3.19 12.58
CA SER A 63 2.13 2.24 12.08
C SER A 63 3.43 2.98 11.83
N ASP A 64 4.47 2.68 12.58
CA ASP A 64 5.79 3.28 12.40
C ASP A 64 6.40 2.90 11.03
N THR A 65 7.26 3.76 10.55
CA THR A 65 8.04 3.54 9.32
C THR A 65 9.46 3.94 9.60
N ALA A 66 10.41 3.09 9.28
CA ALA A 66 11.79 3.24 9.65
C ALA A 66 12.75 3.23 8.47
N ALA A 67 13.87 3.87 8.63
CA ALA A 67 15.05 3.74 7.78
C ALA A 67 16.12 2.91 8.49
N PHE A 68 16.69 1.93 7.77
CA PHE A 68 17.73 1.04 8.26
C PHE A 68 18.98 1.14 7.41
N VAL A 69 20.11 0.86 8.05
CA VAL A 69 21.39 0.62 7.40
C VAL A 69 21.88 -0.77 7.75
N LEU A 70 22.37 -1.48 6.74
CA LEU A 70 23.11 -2.72 6.90
C LEU A 70 24.60 -2.42 6.61
N LYS A 71 25.47 -2.55 7.61
CA LYS A 71 26.92 -2.39 7.49
C LYS A 71 27.60 -3.69 7.88
N ASP A 72 28.17 -4.37 6.91
CA ASP A 72 28.83 -5.66 7.12
C ASP A 72 27.96 -6.65 7.94
N CYS A 73 26.64 -6.56 7.73
CA CYS A 73 25.66 -7.38 8.42
C CYS A 73 25.78 -8.82 7.97
N ARG A 74 26.09 -9.72 8.89
CA ARG A 74 26.31 -11.15 8.61
C ARG A 74 25.07 -11.95 8.95
N VAL A 75 24.36 -12.37 7.92
CA VAL A 75 23.14 -13.16 8.03
C VAL A 75 23.44 -14.64 7.76
N PRO A 76 22.96 -15.58 8.59
CA PRO A 76 23.10 -17.02 8.33
C PRO A 76 22.50 -17.41 6.98
N ALA A 77 23.09 -18.38 6.28
CA ALA A 77 22.59 -18.82 4.98
C ALA A 77 21.19 -19.48 5.08
N GLU A 78 20.87 -20.05 6.22
CA GLU A 78 19.57 -20.63 6.56
C GLU A 78 18.42 -19.62 6.64
N ASN A 79 18.75 -18.32 6.79
CA ASN A 79 17.79 -17.23 6.79
C ASN A 79 17.38 -16.81 5.36
N LEU A 80 17.92 -17.45 4.33
CA LEU A 80 17.47 -17.29 2.95
C LEU A 80 16.10 -17.93 2.78
N LEU A 81 15.15 -17.15 2.24
CA LEU A 81 13.83 -17.65 1.91
C LEU A 81 13.81 -18.24 0.50
N GLY A 82 13.52 -19.51 0.39
CA GLY A 82 13.46 -20.24 -0.87
C GLY A 82 14.81 -20.85 -1.28
N ASP A 83 15.07 -20.92 -2.60
CA ASP A 83 16.24 -21.56 -3.17
C ASP A 83 17.38 -20.57 -3.44
N ALA A 84 18.60 -20.94 -3.02
CA ALA A 84 19.82 -20.19 -3.27
C ALA A 84 20.25 -20.21 -4.74
N THR A 85 19.76 -21.14 -5.54
CA THR A 85 20.13 -21.27 -6.95
C THR A 85 19.74 -20.02 -7.73
N VAL A 86 20.72 -19.40 -8.39
CA VAL A 86 20.49 -18.26 -9.28
C VAL A 86 20.01 -18.79 -10.63
N ASN A 87 18.76 -18.51 -10.98
CA ASN A 87 18.20 -18.87 -12.27
C ASN A 87 17.99 -17.61 -13.10
N VAL A 88 18.82 -17.40 -14.11
CA VAL A 88 18.80 -16.20 -14.96
C VAL A 88 17.51 -16.11 -15.77
N GLU A 89 16.93 -17.22 -16.19
CA GLU A 89 15.69 -17.26 -16.98
C GLU A 89 14.45 -16.89 -16.15
N LYS A 90 14.38 -17.37 -14.90
CA LYS A 90 13.30 -17.03 -13.96
C LYS A 90 13.49 -15.66 -13.28
N GLY A 91 14.71 -15.18 -13.24
CA GLY A 91 15.12 -13.86 -12.82
C GLY A 91 14.43 -13.37 -11.55
N PHE A 92 13.81 -12.20 -11.66
CA PHE A 92 13.13 -11.47 -10.59
C PHE A 92 11.67 -11.93 -10.36
N ALA A 93 11.23 -13.04 -10.98
CA ALA A 93 9.84 -13.48 -11.00
C ALA A 93 9.25 -13.68 -9.60
N GLY A 94 10.00 -14.25 -8.64
CA GLY A 94 9.51 -14.47 -7.28
C GLY A 94 9.20 -13.17 -6.52
N VAL A 95 10.01 -12.13 -6.72
CA VAL A 95 9.74 -10.82 -6.13
C VAL A 95 8.52 -10.18 -6.78
N MET A 96 8.40 -10.27 -8.11
CA MET A 96 7.23 -9.75 -8.84
C MET A 96 5.96 -10.45 -8.41
N GLN A 97 5.98 -11.78 -8.22
CA GLN A 97 4.85 -12.54 -7.72
C GLN A 97 4.42 -12.08 -6.32
N THR A 98 5.37 -11.72 -5.46
CA THR A 98 5.04 -11.14 -4.14
C THR A 98 4.27 -9.82 -4.31
N PHE A 99 4.69 -8.94 -5.22
CA PHE A 99 3.96 -7.70 -5.49
C PHE A 99 2.59 -7.94 -6.12
N ASP A 100 2.47 -8.91 -7.02
CA ASP A 100 1.21 -9.25 -7.67
C ASP A 100 0.16 -9.74 -6.65
N ASN A 101 0.60 -10.41 -5.58
CA ASN A 101 -0.25 -10.84 -4.48
C ASN A 101 -0.55 -9.72 -3.46
N THR A 102 0.39 -8.80 -3.23
CA THR A 102 0.24 -7.77 -2.19
C THR A 102 -0.42 -6.49 -2.69
N ARG A 103 -0.31 -6.13 -3.98
CA ARG A 103 -0.94 -4.93 -4.55
C ARG A 103 -2.45 -4.90 -4.40
N PRO A 104 -3.22 -5.99 -4.64
CA PRO A 104 -4.66 -6.02 -4.38
C PRO A 104 -5.01 -5.77 -2.91
N LEU A 105 -4.21 -6.26 -1.95
CA LEU A 105 -4.39 -5.97 -0.53
C LEU A 105 -4.21 -4.49 -0.22
N VAL A 106 -3.17 -3.85 -0.79
CA VAL A 106 -2.94 -2.40 -0.62
C VAL A 106 -4.08 -1.60 -1.25
N ALA A 107 -4.61 -2.05 -2.39
CA ALA A 107 -5.80 -1.46 -3.01
C ALA A 107 -7.01 -1.52 -2.06
N CYS A 108 -7.28 -2.68 -1.45
CA CYS A 108 -8.37 -2.84 -0.49
C CYS A 108 -8.21 -1.94 0.75
N PHE A 109 -6.98 -1.69 1.22
CA PHE A 109 -6.76 -0.74 2.31
C PHE A 109 -7.15 0.69 1.93
N ALA A 110 -6.80 1.15 0.72
CA ALA A 110 -7.18 2.48 0.25
C ALA A 110 -8.71 2.59 0.12
N LEU A 111 -9.34 1.55 -0.46
CA LEU A 111 -10.79 1.48 -0.64
C LEU A 111 -11.55 1.42 0.70
N GLY A 112 -10.98 0.75 1.72
CA GLY A 112 -11.56 0.72 3.06
C GLY A 112 -11.61 2.10 3.71
N VAL A 113 -10.54 2.89 3.60
CA VAL A 113 -10.53 4.27 4.10
C VAL A 113 -11.51 5.15 3.32
N ALA A 114 -11.56 5.01 1.99
CA ALA A 114 -12.51 5.73 1.16
C ALA A 114 -13.96 5.39 1.51
N ARG A 115 -14.27 4.10 1.70
CA ARG A 115 -15.62 3.65 2.10
C ARG A 115 -16.05 4.22 3.43
N ALA A 116 -15.18 4.16 4.44
CA ALA A 116 -15.46 4.72 5.75
C ALA A 116 -15.71 6.25 5.68
N SER A 117 -14.97 6.96 4.83
CA SER A 117 -15.17 8.40 4.62
C SER A 117 -16.51 8.69 3.93
N LEU A 118 -16.89 7.90 2.92
CA LEU A 118 -18.19 8.02 2.24
C LEU A 118 -19.36 7.80 3.22
N GLU A 119 -19.31 6.72 3.99
CA GLU A 119 -20.34 6.39 4.96
C GLU A 119 -20.49 7.49 6.02
N ARG A 120 -19.36 7.98 6.53
CA ARG A 120 -19.36 9.06 7.51
C ARG A 120 -19.88 10.37 6.92
N THR A 121 -19.56 10.69 5.69
CA THR A 121 -20.07 11.88 5.01
C THR A 121 -21.58 11.81 4.83
N ARG A 122 -22.11 10.65 4.45
CA ARG A 122 -23.56 10.42 4.36
C ARG A 122 -24.24 10.67 5.71
N GLU A 123 -23.75 10.09 6.78
CA GLU A 123 -24.29 10.32 8.14
C GLU A 123 -24.32 11.81 8.52
N LEU A 124 -23.28 12.57 8.19
CA LEU A 124 -23.18 13.99 8.48
C LEU A 124 -24.12 14.86 7.63
N LEU A 125 -24.48 14.37 6.46
CA LEU A 125 -25.36 15.07 5.51
C LEU A 125 -26.81 14.51 5.51
N ASP A 126 -27.12 13.50 6.33
CA ASP A 126 -28.37 12.73 6.29
C ASP A 126 -29.61 13.61 6.45
N ASP A 127 -29.54 14.66 7.27
CA ASP A 127 -30.61 15.65 7.39
C ASP A 127 -30.78 16.53 6.12
N ALA A 128 -29.75 16.60 5.27
CA ALA A 128 -29.72 17.44 4.07
C ALA A 128 -29.91 16.62 2.76
N ILE A 129 -29.62 15.32 2.78
CA ILE A 129 -29.58 14.47 1.60
C ILE A 129 -30.36 13.19 1.84
N ASN A 130 -31.57 13.14 1.31
CA ASN A 130 -32.36 11.90 1.30
C ASN A 130 -31.89 11.00 0.13
N TYR A 131 -30.99 10.09 0.42
CA TYR A 131 -30.34 9.22 -0.56
C TYR A 131 -31.27 8.09 -1.02
N ASP A 132 -31.97 8.32 -2.11
CA ASP A 132 -32.93 7.36 -2.67
C ASP A 132 -32.55 6.99 -4.12
N TYR A 133 -31.90 5.84 -4.27
CA TYR A 133 -31.53 5.30 -5.59
C TYR A 133 -32.70 5.02 -6.54
N SER A 134 -33.93 4.99 -6.03
CA SER A 134 -35.13 4.76 -6.86
C SER A 134 -35.61 6.03 -7.57
N LYS A 135 -35.06 7.20 -7.18
CA LYS A 135 -35.47 8.48 -7.79
C LYS A 135 -34.58 8.85 -8.98
N PRO A 136 -35.17 9.48 -10.01
CA PRO A 136 -34.38 10.04 -11.12
C PRO A 136 -33.36 11.06 -10.63
N VAL A 137 -32.15 10.99 -11.18
CA VAL A 137 -31.01 11.88 -10.83
C VAL A 137 -31.25 13.34 -11.25
N ASP A 138 -32.26 13.59 -12.08
CA ASP A 138 -32.54 14.91 -12.67
C ASP A 138 -32.82 16.03 -11.65
N ASN A 139 -33.17 15.67 -10.41
CA ASN A 139 -33.43 16.62 -9.33
C ASN A 139 -32.39 16.53 -8.18
N ALA A 140 -31.27 15.85 -8.39
CA ALA A 140 -30.25 15.74 -7.38
C ALA A 140 -29.55 17.11 -7.13
N SER A 141 -29.30 17.41 -5.88
CA SER A 141 -28.41 18.53 -5.52
C SER A 141 -26.97 18.26 -6.00
N ALA A 142 -26.15 19.30 -6.08
CA ALA A 142 -24.75 19.12 -6.45
C ALA A 142 -23.99 18.14 -5.51
N ALA A 143 -24.32 18.16 -4.22
CA ALA A 143 -23.73 17.24 -3.24
C ALA A 143 -24.18 15.80 -3.46
N GLU A 144 -25.46 15.57 -3.75
CA GLU A 144 -25.98 14.23 -4.08
C GLU A 144 -25.35 13.70 -5.37
N ALA A 145 -25.28 14.51 -6.41
CA ALA A 145 -24.65 14.14 -7.68
C ALA A 145 -23.18 13.73 -7.48
N GLU A 146 -22.46 14.45 -6.61
CA GLU A 146 -21.08 14.12 -6.28
C GLU A 146 -20.96 12.82 -5.48
N LEU A 147 -21.85 12.56 -4.50
CA LEU A 147 -21.89 11.30 -3.77
C LEU A 147 -22.16 10.11 -4.70
N TYR A 148 -23.08 10.24 -5.66
CA TYR A 148 -23.33 9.18 -6.66
C TYR A 148 -22.09 8.90 -7.52
N ARG A 149 -21.38 9.95 -7.94
CA ARG A 149 -20.14 9.80 -8.70
C ARG A 149 -19.06 9.07 -7.88
N MET A 150 -18.90 9.49 -6.63
CA MET A 150 -17.92 8.88 -5.70
C MET A 150 -18.24 7.40 -5.46
N GLU A 151 -19.51 7.02 -5.32
CA GLU A 151 -19.93 5.64 -5.18
C GLU A 151 -19.57 4.82 -6.41
N ALA A 152 -19.86 5.33 -7.60
CA ALA A 152 -19.55 4.65 -8.86
C ALA A 152 -18.03 4.45 -9.05
N GLU A 153 -17.22 5.45 -8.69
CA GLU A 153 -15.75 5.35 -8.72
C GLU A 153 -15.25 4.31 -7.71
N TRP A 154 -15.81 4.29 -6.50
CA TRP A 154 -15.47 3.31 -5.47
C TRP A 154 -15.79 1.88 -5.93
N GLU A 155 -17.01 1.63 -6.42
CA GLU A 155 -17.44 0.32 -6.93
C GLU A 155 -16.54 -0.15 -8.07
N SER A 156 -16.22 0.73 -9.01
CA SER A 156 -15.34 0.41 -10.13
C SER A 156 -13.95 -0.03 -9.66
N ALA A 157 -13.37 0.69 -8.71
CA ALA A 157 -12.06 0.36 -8.14
C ALA A 157 -12.11 -0.93 -7.29
N TYR A 158 -13.20 -1.14 -6.56
CA TYR A 158 -13.42 -2.34 -5.75
C TYR A 158 -13.43 -3.60 -6.62
N TRP A 159 -14.19 -3.60 -7.72
CA TRP A 159 -14.29 -4.75 -8.61
C TRP A 159 -12.97 -5.04 -9.34
N LEU A 160 -12.16 -4.02 -9.63
CA LEU A 160 -10.79 -4.23 -10.15
C LEU A 160 -9.91 -4.96 -9.12
N ALA A 161 -9.98 -4.56 -7.85
CA ALA A 161 -9.23 -5.22 -6.79
C ALA A 161 -9.70 -6.67 -6.56
N MET A 162 -11.03 -6.89 -6.55
CA MET A 162 -11.62 -8.22 -6.43
C MET A 162 -11.26 -9.13 -7.61
N LYS A 163 -11.26 -8.60 -8.84
CA LYS A 163 -10.81 -9.34 -10.02
C LYS A 163 -9.37 -9.81 -9.87
N ALA A 164 -8.46 -8.90 -9.46
CA ALA A 164 -7.05 -9.24 -9.29
C ALA A 164 -6.84 -10.32 -8.20
N ALA A 165 -7.57 -10.24 -7.09
CA ALA A 165 -7.54 -11.23 -6.02
C ALA A 165 -8.11 -12.58 -6.50
N TRP A 166 -9.24 -12.58 -7.18
CA TRP A 166 -9.85 -13.80 -7.72
C TRP A 166 -8.92 -14.52 -8.71
N MET A 167 -8.21 -13.77 -9.57
CA MET A 167 -7.23 -14.36 -10.49
C MET A 167 -6.09 -15.04 -9.73
N ALA A 168 -5.59 -14.42 -8.64
CA ALA A 168 -4.57 -15.03 -7.80
C ALA A 168 -5.05 -16.34 -7.15
N ASP A 169 -6.26 -16.35 -6.59
CA ASP A 169 -6.86 -17.53 -5.97
C ASP A 169 -7.03 -18.68 -6.98
N ASN A 170 -7.33 -18.34 -8.22
CA ASN A 170 -7.47 -19.31 -9.31
C ASN A 170 -6.15 -19.61 -10.04
N LYS A 171 -5.00 -19.20 -9.48
CA LYS A 171 -3.65 -19.45 -10.04
C LYS A 171 -3.45 -18.89 -11.46
N GLN A 172 -4.17 -17.84 -11.79
CA GLN A 172 -4.02 -17.11 -13.05
C GLN A 172 -3.00 -15.99 -12.87
N SER A 173 -2.26 -15.65 -13.94
CA SER A 173 -1.37 -14.49 -13.93
C SER A 173 -2.19 -13.21 -13.81
N ASN A 174 -1.90 -12.39 -12.79
CA ASN A 174 -2.64 -11.18 -12.45
C ASN A 174 -1.79 -9.91 -12.35
N SER A 175 -0.57 -9.92 -12.86
CA SER A 175 0.37 -8.78 -12.71
C SER A 175 -0.20 -7.46 -13.22
N VAL A 176 -0.92 -7.48 -14.34
CA VAL A 176 -1.57 -6.30 -14.91
C VAL A 176 -2.73 -5.84 -14.03
N GLU A 177 -3.63 -6.75 -13.70
CA GLU A 177 -4.81 -6.47 -12.86
C GLU A 177 -4.41 -6.00 -11.45
N ALA A 178 -3.40 -6.61 -10.84
CA ALA A 178 -2.86 -6.19 -9.55
C ALA A 178 -2.29 -4.76 -9.61
N SER A 179 -1.61 -4.42 -10.70
CA SER A 179 -1.04 -3.09 -10.89
C SER A 179 -2.12 -2.03 -11.13
N ILE A 180 -3.09 -2.32 -12.00
CA ILE A 180 -4.20 -1.43 -12.32
C ILE A 180 -5.09 -1.22 -11.08
N SER A 181 -5.42 -2.29 -10.36
CA SER A 181 -6.26 -2.20 -9.15
C SER A 181 -5.63 -1.30 -8.10
N LYS A 182 -4.32 -1.45 -7.85
CA LYS A 182 -3.59 -0.62 -6.88
C LYS A 182 -3.55 0.85 -7.30
N ALA A 183 -3.24 1.14 -8.56
CA ALA A 183 -3.16 2.51 -9.07
C ALA A 183 -4.54 3.18 -9.04
N THR A 184 -5.59 2.47 -9.47
CA THR A 184 -6.96 3.00 -9.47
C THR A 184 -7.47 3.22 -8.04
N ALA A 185 -7.30 2.24 -7.14
CA ALA A 185 -7.73 2.36 -5.76
C ALA A 185 -7.01 3.49 -5.00
N GLY A 186 -5.71 3.71 -5.25
CA GLY A 186 -4.96 4.81 -4.67
C GLY A 186 -5.53 6.16 -5.11
N ARG A 187 -5.70 6.36 -6.42
CA ARG A 187 -6.28 7.58 -6.99
C ARG A 187 -7.70 7.84 -6.47
N VAL A 188 -8.55 6.81 -6.52
CA VAL A 188 -9.95 6.91 -6.06
C VAL A 188 -10.00 7.18 -4.56
N GLY A 189 -9.20 6.47 -3.75
CA GLY A 189 -9.12 6.69 -2.31
C GLY A 189 -8.74 8.11 -1.94
N HIS A 190 -7.74 8.67 -2.63
CA HIS A 190 -7.33 10.06 -2.43
C HIS A 190 -8.44 11.05 -2.81
N TYR A 191 -9.02 10.89 -3.99
CA TYR A 191 -10.11 11.74 -4.47
C TYR A 191 -11.31 11.71 -3.50
N LEU A 192 -11.81 10.53 -3.16
CA LEU A 192 -12.98 10.38 -2.31
C LEU A 192 -12.78 10.98 -0.92
N THR A 193 -11.65 10.71 -0.29
CA THR A 193 -11.40 11.21 1.07
C THR A 193 -11.28 12.73 1.14
N LEU A 194 -10.70 13.37 0.14
CA LEU A 194 -10.65 14.83 0.06
C LEU A 194 -12.02 15.43 -0.21
N THR A 195 -12.76 14.89 -1.17
CA THR A 195 -14.12 15.37 -1.49
C THR A 195 -15.08 15.19 -0.32
N CYS A 196 -14.94 14.11 0.48
CA CYS A 196 -15.69 13.96 1.73
C CYS A 196 -15.43 15.10 2.73
N VAL A 197 -14.18 15.55 2.85
CA VAL A 197 -13.84 16.70 3.70
C VAL A 197 -14.49 17.97 3.16
N GLU A 198 -14.46 18.19 1.85
CA GLU A 198 -15.09 19.36 1.21
C GLU A 198 -16.61 19.38 1.42
N LEU A 199 -17.29 18.26 1.20
CA LEU A 199 -18.73 18.13 1.35
C LEU A 199 -19.20 18.32 2.80
N ALA A 200 -18.47 17.78 3.77
CA ALA A 200 -18.81 17.91 5.19
C ALA A 200 -18.39 19.27 5.80
N GLY A 201 -17.60 20.07 5.08
CA GLY A 201 -17.22 21.43 5.48
C GLY A 201 -16.44 21.47 6.80
N SER A 202 -16.75 22.44 7.67
CA SER A 202 -16.01 22.69 8.91
C SER A 202 -16.04 21.51 9.89
N VAL A 203 -17.13 20.72 9.89
CA VAL A 203 -17.28 19.55 10.76
C VAL A 203 -16.24 18.48 10.41
N ALA A 204 -15.86 18.36 9.15
CA ALA A 204 -14.87 17.39 8.68
C ALA A 204 -13.49 17.55 9.34
N SER A 205 -13.15 18.75 9.81
CA SER A 205 -11.88 19.03 10.48
C SER A 205 -11.85 18.61 11.95
N THR A 206 -12.98 18.16 12.50
CA THR A 206 -13.08 17.71 13.90
C THR A 206 -12.60 16.26 14.05
N TRP A 207 -12.04 15.94 15.22
CA TRP A 207 -11.57 14.60 15.53
C TRP A 207 -12.70 13.56 15.50
N ASP A 208 -13.90 13.94 15.90
CA ASP A 208 -15.06 13.06 15.95
C ASP A 208 -15.55 12.64 14.55
N ALA A 209 -15.38 13.51 13.57
CA ALA A 209 -15.74 13.22 12.18
C ALA A 209 -14.78 12.23 11.52
N ARG A 210 -13.50 12.20 11.90
CA ARG A 210 -12.41 11.36 11.36
C ARG A 210 -12.15 11.51 9.84
N LEU A 211 -12.83 12.41 9.15
CA LEU A 211 -12.69 12.62 7.72
C LEU A 211 -11.31 13.20 7.37
N GLU A 212 -10.81 14.15 8.19
CA GLU A 212 -9.46 14.70 8.01
C GLU A 212 -8.38 13.63 8.15
N GLN A 213 -8.57 12.63 9.05
CA GLN A 213 -7.67 11.51 9.19
C GLN A 213 -7.66 10.66 7.91
N GLY A 214 -8.83 10.34 7.37
CA GLY A 214 -8.94 9.61 6.09
C GLY A 214 -8.21 10.32 4.96
N ALA A 215 -8.38 11.65 4.84
CA ALA A 215 -7.71 12.46 3.84
C ALA A 215 -6.17 12.49 4.00
N ARG A 216 -5.64 12.36 5.20
CA ARG A 216 -4.19 12.24 5.45
C ARG A 216 -3.65 10.83 5.23
N ASP A 217 -4.46 9.80 5.48
CA ASP A 217 -4.05 8.40 5.38
C ASP A 217 -4.09 7.88 3.93
N ALA A 218 -5.05 8.32 3.12
CA ALA A 218 -5.26 7.87 1.75
C ALA A 218 -4.07 8.12 0.81
N PRO A 219 -3.44 9.32 0.77
CA PRO A 219 -2.29 9.57 -0.09
C PRO A 219 -1.10 8.63 0.16
N LEU A 220 -0.88 8.23 1.41
CA LEU A 220 0.19 7.29 1.74
C LEU A 220 -0.06 5.90 1.16
N ARG A 221 -1.33 5.49 1.06
CA ARG A 221 -1.71 4.23 0.42
C ARG A 221 -1.44 4.24 -1.08
N ASP A 222 -1.55 5.41 -1.72
CA ASP A 222 -1.22 5.56 -3.14
C ASP A 222 0.29 5.43 -3.38
N ILE A 223 1.11 6.00 -2.50
CA ILE A 223 2.58 5.98 -2.61
C ILE A 223 3.17 4.61 -2.25
N LEU A 224 2.58 3.87 -1.31
CA LEU A 224 3.08 2.56 -0.89
C LEU A 224 3.13 1.59 -2.09
N HIS A 225 4.26 0.89 -2.23
CA HIS A 225 4.57 -0.05 -3.32
C HIS A 225 4.66 0.58 -4.73
N THR A 226 4.76 1.90 -4.86
CA THR A 226 5.20 2.54 -6.09
C THR A 226 6.72 2.75 -6.05
N HIS A 227 7.39 2.54 -7.19
CA HIS A 227 8.76 3.02 -7.33
C HIS A 227 8.72 4.56 -7.38
N PRO A 228 9.57 5.26 -6.63
CA PRO A 228 9.76 6.68 -6.87
C PRO A 228 10.17 6.86 -8.35
N PRO A 229 9.68 7.90 -9.05
CA PRO A 229 10.23 8.25 -10.33
C PRO A 229 11.74 8.44 -10.15
N ASN A 230 12.53 7.80 -11.00
CA ASN A 230 13.98 7.99 -11.03
C ASN A 230 14.22 9.47 -11.28
N HIS A 231 14.49 10.23 -10.23
CA HIS A 231 15.20 11.49 -10.34
C HIS A 231 16.67 11.11 -10.57
N GLN A 232 17.04 11.06 -11.84
CA GLN A 232 18.42 11.14 -12.26
C GLN A 232 18.93 12.55 -12.01
#